data_43566abd9252fdf4f8684dc074079791
#
_entry.id   43566abd9252fdf4f8684dc074079791
#
_cell.length_a   1.000
_cell.length_b   1.000
_cell.length_c   1.000
_cell.angle_alpha   90.00
_cell.angle_beta   90.00
_cell.angle_gamma   90.00
#
_symmetry.space_group_name_H-M   'P 1'
#
loop_
_entity.id
_entity.type
_entity.pdbx_description
1 polymer ?
#
loop_
_entity_poly.entity_id
_entity_poly.type
_entity_poly.pdbx_seq_one_letter_code
_entity_poly.pdbx_strand_id
1 'polypeptide(L)'
;MAALQREGLRIYDAHLDVIVPRASPIVLFGTADSLGSAAMSGMVGHSGRYGCRLYCDMPGRRRDKDTHYYPVMKLPHAYSVNNCCHVDVSVNDLSLYRKNLPWKYEQNIKHLLGSDSEKQFRERRLEFGLCKQTLFSGLPVQVLPVPSIFTMDIMHLSVLNDPDLFMKLFTGKLDVYEPDNRDTWDWAIFYKNTALWNAHGSTVSLSVPFIPSSFGRAPRDPAKRMNSGYKAWEYQQYLFGLGPTHFRSLLPEKYWLNFCKLVSGVHLLQRHCILHEQLLQGHQILMDFVCEFEDLYYQRKASRIHFVRQSIHMLTHIGPETLRAGPLSCYAQWTLETAIGNLGREIRQDRDIYSNLTQRAILRAQINSLQARFPDIELEFPDPTPSTLSGNAHTFDGYDGYVLLPRREVHPTPLGEDELEALTSYWRLQGWPMRDSWQNAVCRWAKLQLPNGQKARSVWFESSVTTSVRRASCVEVSNSFVPFAISMFRFMADRARK
;
A
#
# COMPACT_ATOMS: atom_id res chain seq x y z
N MET A 1 9.94 -27.24 -9.85
CA MET A 1 8.68 -26.82 -10.52
C MET A 1 8.47 -27.56 -11.84
N ALA A 2 9.39 -27.54 -12.80
CA ALA A 2 9.19 -28.21 -14.10
C ALA A 2 8.94 -29.75 -13.99
N ALA A 3 9.67 -30.45 -13.11
CA ALA A 3 9.40 -31.87 -12.82
C ALA A 3 7.99 -32.05 -12.25
N LEU A 4 7.59 -31.24 -11.28
CA LEU A 4 6.26 -31.30 -10.67
C LEU A 4 5.14 -31.04 -11.68
N GLN A 5 5.37 -30.17 -12.67
CA GLN A 5 4.39 -29.94 -13.74
C GLN A 5 4.27 -31.12 -14.67
N ARG A 6 5.37 -31.81 -14.97
CA ARG A 6 5.37 -33.01 -15.85
C ARG A 6 4.80 -34.25 -15.17
N GLU A 7 5.27 -34.51 -13.95
CA GLU A 7 4.94 -35.75 -13.20
C GLU A 7 3.64 -35.58 -12.41
N GLY A 8 3.34 -34.37 -12.00
CA GLY A 8 2.24 -34.08 -11.08
C GLY A 8 2.63 -34.33 -9.62
N LEU A 9 1.74 -33.92 -8.73
CA LEU A 9 1.82 -34.19 -7.31
C LEU A 9 0.64 -35.06 -6.89
N ARG A 10 0.92 -36.01 -6.04
CA ARG A 10 -0.11 -36.76 -5.34
C ARG A 10 -0.46 -35.98 -4.06
N ILE A 11 -1.67 -35.42 -3.99
CA ILE A 11 -2.10 -34.53 -2.91
C ILE A 11 -3.27 -35.16 -2.16
N TYR A 12 -3.20 -35.15 -0.84
CA TYR A 12 -4.34 -35.46 0.00
C TYR A 12 -5.22 -34.21 0.16
N ASP A 13 -6.46 -34.29 -0.32
CA ASP A 13 -7.48 -33.28 -0.08
C ASP A 13 -8.15 -33.58 1.26
N ALA A 14 -7.80 -32.81 2.28
CA ALA A 14 -8.27 -33.02 3.64
C ALA A 14 -9.78 -32.68 3.80
N HIS A 15 -10.33 -31.79 2.99
CA HIS A 15 -11.75 -31.42 3.03
C HIS A 15 -12.63 -32.54 2.48
N LEU A 16 -12.22 -33.11 1.35
CA LEU A 16 -12.97 -34.17 0.69
C LEU A 16 -12.58 -35.59 1.18
N ASP A 17 -11.54 -35.70 2.01
CA ASP A 17 -10.94 -36.98 2.46
C ASP A 17 -10.55 -37.92 1.32
N VAL A 18 -9.98 -37.36 0.27
CA VAL A 18 -9.58 -38.13 -0.91
C VAL A 18 -8.12 -37.84 -1.31
N ILE A 19 -7.52 -38.82 -2.01
CA ILE A 19 -6.23 -38.60 -2.65
C ILE A 19 -6.47 -38.14 -4.08
N VAL A 20 -6.08 -36.91 -4.40
CA VAL A 20 -5.99 -36.45 -5.78
C VAL A 20 -4.74 -37.06 -6.39
N PRO A 21 -4.89 -37.98 -7.34
CA PRO A 21 -3.77 -38.80 -7.81
C PRO A 21 -2.74 -37.97 -8.58
N ARG A 22 -3.16 -36.89 -9.21
CA ARG A 22 -2.29 -36.01 -9.99
C ARG A 22 -2.79 -34.58 -9.95
N ALA A 23 -2.06 -33.72 -9.27
CA ALA A 23 -2.23 -32.26 -9.29
C ALA A 23 -0.99 -31.63 -9.93
N SER A 24 -1.18 -30.81 -10.94
CA SER A 24 -0.07 -30.11 -11.62
C SER A 24 -0.05 -28.65 -11.22
N PRO A 25 1.04 -28.14 -10.58
CA PRO A 25 1.13 -26.73 -10.22
C PRO A 25 1.27 -25.87 -11.46
N ILE A 26 0.60 -24.73 -11.46
CA ILE A 26 0.63 -23.72 -12.53
C ILE A 26 1.27 -22.45 -11.98
N VAL A 27 2.16 -21.84 -12.77
CA VAL A 27 2.68 -20.49 -12.46
C VAL A 27 1.78 -19.46 -13.12
N LEU A 28 1.11 -18.65 -12.29
CA LEU A 28 0.18 -17.64 -12.77
C LEU A 28 0.91 -16.33 -13.07
N PHE A 29 1.58 -15.78 -12.07
CA PHE A 29 2.35 -14.55 -12.14
C PHE A 29 3.67 -14.68 -11.38
N GLY A 30 4.66 -13.89 -11.82
CA GLY A 30 5.87 -13.58 -11.07
C GLY A 30 5.84 -12.13 -10.62
N THR A 31 5.68 -11.91 -9.32
CA THR A 31 5.67 -10.55 -8.75
C THR A 31 6.73 -10.42 -7.67
N ALA A 32 7.40 -9.27 -7.64
CA ALA A 32 8.40 -8.92 -6.64
C ALA A 32 8.66 -7.41 -6.64
N ASP A 33 9.44 -6.95 -5.65
CA ASP A 33 10.03 -5.63 -5.70
C ASP A 33 10.93 -5.42 -6.94
N SER A 34 11.55 -4.27 -7.04
CA SER A 34 12.44 -3.91 -8.16
C SER A 34 13.57 -4.88 -8.42
N LEU A 35 14.24 -5.27 -7.36
CA LEU A 35 15.46 -6.08 -7.43
C LEU A 35 15.10 -7.54 -7.66
N GLY A 36 14.13 -8.04 -6.91
CA GLY A 36 13.61 -9.38 -7.07
C GLY A 36 13.01 -9.63 -8.46
N SER A 37 12.25 -8.66 -8.99
CA SER A 37 11.70 -8.74 -10.35
C SER A 37 12.80 -8.84 -11.42
N ALA A 38 13.85 -8.02 -11.34
CA ALA A 38 14.99 -8.10 -12.26
C ALA A 38 15.74 -9.43 -12.13
N ALA A 39 15.91 -9.93 -10.90
CA ALA A 39 16.57 -11.22 -10.66
C ALA A 39 15.77 -12.40 -11.26
N MET A 40 14.44 -12.40 -11.10
CA MET A 40 13.55 -13.43 -11.65
C MET A 40 13.44 -13.37 -13.15
N SER A 41 13.27 -12.18 -13.71
CA SER A 41 13.04 -11.98 -15.15
C SER A 41 14.30 -12.13 -16.00
N GLY A 42 15.48 -11.96 -15.42
CA GLY A 42 16.73 -11.91 -16.15
C GLY A 42 16.94 -10.61 -16.95
N MET A 43 16.10 -9.60 -16.73
CA MET A 43 16.25 -8.27 -17.33
C MET A 43 17.31 -7.45 -16.61
N VAL A 44 17.75 -6.37 -17.24
CA VAL A 44 18.62 -5.38 -16.57
C VAL A 44 17.85 -4.70 -15.45
N GLY A 45 18.56 -4.30 -14.40
CA GLY A 45 17.99 -3.53 -13.31
C GLY A 45 17.56 -2.12 -13.74
N HIS A 46 16.96 -1.40 -12.81
CA HIS A 46 16.44 -0.04 -13.00
C HIS A 46 17.46 0.99 -13.52
N SER A 47 18.74 0.71 -13.40
CA SER A 47 19.83 1.57 -13.93
C SER A 47 20.23 1.24 -15.36
N GLY A 48 19.67 0.20 -15.96
CA GLY A 48 19.98 -0.18 -17.34
C GLY A 48 19.31 0.72 -18.37
N ARG A 49 19.87 0.72 -19.62
CA ARG A 49 19.33 1.52 -20.72
C ARG A 49 17.85 1.21 -21.00
N TYR A 50 17.44 -0.04 -20.92
CA TYR A 50 16.06 -0.50 -21.04
C TYR A 50 15.61 -1.08 -19.69
N GLY A 51 15.58 -0.24 -18.68
CA GLY A 51 15.34 -0.63 -17.28
C GLY A 51 13.87 -0.87 -16.91
N CYS A 52 12.94 -0.80 -17.88
CA CYS A 52 11.54 -1.08 -17.62
C CYS A 52 11.32 -2.58 -17.36
N ARG A 53 10.66 -2.91 -16.24
CA ARG A 53 10.40 -4.28 -15.81
C ARG A 53 9.35 -5.01 -16.64
N LEU A 54 8.52 -4.26 -17.36
CA LEU A 54 7.52 -4.81 -18.29
C LEU A 54 8.05 -4.95 -19.70
N TYR A 55 9.37 -4.80 -19.85
CA TYR A 55 10.07 -4.95 -21.14
C TYR A 55 9.55 -4.01 -22.23
N CYS A 56 9.15 -2.79 -21.85
CA CYS A 56 8.79 -1.77 -22.84
C CYS A 56 10.04 -1.20 -23.53
N ASP A 57 9.84 -0.56 -24.71
CA ASP A 57 10.92 -0.05 -25.53
C ASP A 57 11.42 1.35 -25.10
N MET A 58 11.09 1.82 -23.89
CA MET A 58 11.58 3.10 -23.39
C MET A 58 13.09 3.07 -23.21
N PRO A 59 13.88 3.77 -24.05
CA PRO A 59 15.30 3.85 -23.87
C PRO A 59 15.63 4.91 -22.81
N GLY A 60 16.47 4.55 -21.86
CA GLY A 60 16.95 5.50 -20.87
C GLY A 60 17.98 6.47 -21.41
N ARG A 61 18.07 7.66 -20.81
CA ARG A 61 19.13 8.67 -21.00
C ARG A 61 20.03 8.70 -19.77
N ARG A 62 21.28 9.02 -19.94
CA ARG A 62 22.24 9.14 -18.83
C ARG A 62 22.97 10.48 -18.90
N ARG A 63 23.51 10.94 -17.81
CA ARG A 63 24.44 12.08 -17.85
C ARG A 63 25.73 11.67 -18.51
N ASP A 64 26.48 12.64 -18.99
CA ASP A 64 27.82 12.36 -19.53
C ASP A 64 28.68 11.65 -18.48
N LYS A 65 29.44 10.63 -18.91
CA LYS A 65 30.31 9.78 -18.08
C LYS A 65 29.58 9.00 -16.95
N ASP A 66 28.26 9.08 -16.86
CA ASP A 66 27.47 8.26 -15.90
C ASP A 66 27.18 6.88 -16.52
N THR A 67 26.94 5.89 -15.65
CA THR A 67 26.55 4.52 -16.04
C THR A 67 25.07 4.26 -15.80
N HIS A 68 24.40 5.13 -15.04
CA HIS A 68 22.99 4.99 -14.70
C HIS A 68 22.11 5.67 -15.76
N TYR A 69 21.18 4.92 -16.33
CA TYR A 69 20.18 5.40 -17.27
C TYR A 69 18.86 5.70 -16.57
N TYR A 70 18.21 6.77 -16.99
CA TYR A 70 16.93 7.23 -16.47
C TYR A 70 15.91 7.32 -17.61
N PRO A 71 14.64 6.93 -17.41
CA PRO A 71 13.62 6.85 -18.46
C PRO A 71 13.02 8.22 -18.80
N VAL A 72 13.86 9.17 -19.16
CA VAL A 72 13.47 10.54 -19.51
C VAL A 72 12.92 10.54 -20.93
N MET A 73 11.66 10.96 -21.10
CA MET A 73 10.99 11.02 -22.41
C MET A 73 11.50 12.16 -23.27
N LYS A 74 11.63 13.35 -22.67
CA LYS A 74 11.98 14.58 -23.41
C LYS A 74 13.51 14.74 -23.49
N LEU A 75 14.03 14.96 -24.70
CA LEU A 75 15.46 15.21 -24.95
C LEU A 75 15.93 16.47 -24.18
N PRO A 76 17.02 16.38 -23.38
CA PRO A 76 17.60 17.57 -22.76
C PRO A 76 18.09 18.60 -23.77
N HIS A 77 18.05 19.87 -23.41
CA HIS A 77 18.64 20.92 -24.23
C HIS A 77 20.17 20.75 -24.31
N ALA A 78 20.75 21.01 -25.46
CA ALA A 78 22.19 20.92 -25.72
C ALA A 78 22.82 19.57 -25.29
N TYR A 79 22.13 18.47 -25.54
CA TYR A 79 22.52 17.14 -25.08
C TYR A 79 23.12 16.32 -26.21
N SER A 80 24.34 15.81 -26.01
CA SER A 80 25.13 15.10 -27.03
C SER A 80 25.77 13.80 -26.53
N VAL A 81 25.15 13.15 -25.52
CA VAL A 81 25.68 11.90 -24.97
C VAL A 81 25.45 10.73 -25.92
N ASN A 82 26.50 10.02 -26.26
CA ASN A 82 26.48 8.91 -27.21
C ASN A 82 25.44 7.85 -26.84
N ASN A 83 24.70 7.39 -27.86
CA ASN A 83 23.61 6.38 -27.73
C ASN A 83 22.44 6.81 -26.85
N CYS A 84 22.30 8.09 -26.49
CA CYS A 84 21.25 8.64 -25.66
C CYS A 84 20.46 9.78 -26.31
N CYS A 85 20.85 10.22 -27.53
CA CYS A 85 20.26 11.35 -28.26
C CYS A 85 19.04 10.93 -29.10
N HIS A 86 18.24 9.94 -28.65
CA HIS A 86 17.00 9.60 -29.31
C HIS A 86 15.99 10.76 -29.21
N VAL A 87 15.05 10.85 -30.15
CA VAL A 87 13.99 11.86 -30.16
C VAL A 87 13.12 11.76 -28.93
N ASP A 88 12.27 12.74 -28.70
CA ASP A 88 11.26 12.71 -27.65
C ASP A 88 10.36 11.48 -27.83
N VAL A 89 10.03 10.84 -26.70
CA VAL A 89 9.14 9.68 -26.68
C VAL A 89 7.76 10.16 -26.22
N SER A 90 6.72 9.76 -26.94
CA SER A 90 5.35 10.06 -26.53
C SER A 90 4.94 9.20 -25.34
N VAL A 91 4.35 9.80 -24.31
CA VAL A 91 3.81 9.05 -23.16
C VAL A 91 2.72 8.07 -23.60
N ASN A 92 1.94 8.41 -24.63
CA ASN A 92 0.90 7.54 -25.14
C ASN A 92 1.48 6.27 -25.78
N ASP A 93 2.64 6.36 -26.46
CA ASP A 93 3.30 5.18 -27.02
C ASP A 93 3.82 4.24 -25.94
N LEU A 94 4.21 4.77 -24.77
CA LEU A 94 4.69 3.97 -23.64
C LEU A 94 3.56 3.18 -22.96
N SER A 95 2.35 3.72 -22.94
CA SER A 95 1.19 3.13 -22.28
C SER A 95 0.53 2.01 -23.10
N LEU A 96 0.85 1.86 -24.38
CA LEU A 96 0.22 0.89 -25.25
C LEU A 96 0.69 -0.54 -24.92
N TYR A 97 -0.27 -1.46 -24.81
CA TYR A 97 0.01 -2.89 -24.69
C TYR A 97 0.57 -3.43 -26.00
N ARG A 98 1.76 -4.05 -25.97
CA ARG A 98 2.45 -4.58 -27.16
C ARG A 98 2.11 -6.06 -27.38
N LYS A 99 1.30 -6.35 -28.39
CA LYS A 99 0.86 -7.70 -28.72
C LYS A 99 2.01 -8.70 -28.98
N ASN A 100 3.11 -8.24 -29.55
CA ASN A 100 4.25 -9.08 -29.94
C ASN A 100 5.39 -9.13 -28.91
N LEU A 101 5.14 -8.67 -27.69
CA LEU A 101 6.16 -8.57 -26.64
C LEU A 101 6.83 -9.92 -26.29
N PRO A 102 6.10 -11.05 -26.16
CA PRO A 102 6.72 -12.35 -25.92
C PRO A 102 7.63 -12.81 -27.06
N TRP A 103 7.20 -12.63 -28.29
CA TRP A 103 8.02 -12.97 -29.46
C TRP A 103 9.32 -12.16 -29.51
N LYS A 104 9.23 -10.86 -29.27
CA LYS A 104 10.41 -9.98 -29.23
C LYS A 104 11.37 -10.41 -28.12
N TYR A 105 10.88 -10.68 -26.92
CA TYR A 105 11.69 -11.19 -25.82
C TYR A 105 12.41 -12.50 -26.19
N GLU A 106 11.70 -13.44 -26.80
CA GLU A 106 12.25 -14.73 -27.19
C GLU A 106 13.36 -14.58 -28.25
N GLN A 107 13.17 -13.73 -29.26
CA GLN A 107 14.23 -13.45 -30.25
C GLN A 107 15.45 -12.82 -29.59
N ASN A 108 15.24 -11.81 -28.75
CA ASN A 108 16.34 -11.10 -28.10
C ASN A 108 17.12 -12.00 -27.13
N ILE A 109 16.46 -12.89 -26.38
CA ILE A 109 17.17 -13.84 -25.52
C ILE A 109 17.95 -14.88 -26.31
N LYS A 110 17.40 -15.36 -27.45
CA LYS A 110 18.13 -16.26 -28.34
C LYS A 110 19.40 -15.59 -28.90
N HIS A 111 19.28 -14.34 -29.38
CA HIS A 111 20.43 -13.59 -29.85
C HIS A 111 21.47 -13.34 -28.75
N LEU A 112 21.02 -13.00 -27.54
CA LEU A 112 21.93 -12.79 -26.42
C LEU A 112 22.74 -14.04 -26.10
N LEU A 113 22.07 -15.19 -26.00
CA LEU A 113 22.69 -16.47 -25.67
C LEU A 113 23.56 -17.04 -26.79
N GLY A 114 23.24 -16.70 -28.05
CA GLY A 114 24.05 -17.01 -29.22
C GLY A 114 25.21 -16.04 -29.46
N SER A 115 25.75 -15.39 -28.43
CA SER A 115 26.90 -14.51 -28.57
C SER A 115 28.21 -15.31 -28.65
N ASP A 116 29.05 -15.00 -29.63
CA ASP A 116 30.31 -15.70 -29.88
C ASP A 116 31.46 -15.20 -28.99
N SER A 117 31.29 -14.03 -28.35
CA SER A 117 32.30 -13.40 -27.51
C SER A 117 31.67 -12.61 -26.37
N GLU A 118 32.45 -12.40 -25.29
CA GLU A 118 32.03 -11.56 -24.17
C GLU A 118 31.76 -10.12 -24.60
N LYS A 119 32.49 -9.59 -25.55
CA LYS A 119 32.27 -8.25 -26.11
C LYS A 119 30.89 -8.18 -26.75
N GLN A 120 30.56 -9.12 -27.63
CA GLN A 120 29.26 -9.20 -28.29
C GLN A 120 28.12 -9.41 -27.28
N PHE A 121 28.35 -10.24 -26.27
CA PHE A 121 27.38 -10.44 -25.21
C PHE A 121 27.07 -9.15 -24.43
N ARG A 122 28.09 -8.35 -24.10
CA ARG A 122 27.94 -7.05 -23.44
C ARG A 122 27.19 -6.03 -24.32
N GLU A 123 27.50 -5.98 -25.62
CA GLU A 123 26.82 -5.11 -26.57
C GLU A 123 25.32 -5.48 -26.68
N ARG A 124 25.01 -6.76 -26.84
CA ARG A 124 23.62 -7.28 -26.89
C ARG A 124 22.84 -7.07 -25.59
N ARG A 125 23.51 -7.20 -24.45
CA ARG A 125 22.87 -6.86 -23.16
C ARG A 125 22.41 -5.41 -23.12
N LEU A 126 23.25 -4.49 -23.58
CA LEU A 126 22.91 -3.07 -23.60
C LEU A 126 21.81 -2.77 -24.63
N GLU A 127 21.82 -3.46 -25.74
CA GLU A 127 20.85 -3.31 -26.83
C GLU A 127 19.46 -3.88 -26.44
N PHE A 128 19.42 -5.05 -25.82
CA PHE A 128 18.16 -5.76 -25.55
C PHE A 128 17.60 -5.53 -24.13
N GLY A 129 18.41 -5.01 -23.21
CA GLY A 129 18.00 -4.90 -21.80
C GLY A 129 17.85 -6.24 -21.06
N LEU A 130 18.57 -7.26 -21.53
CA LEU A 130 18.54 -8.62 -20.97
C LEU A 130 19.93 -9.01 -20.45
N CYS A 131 19.98 -9.72 -19.31
CA CYS A 131 21.23 -10.19 -18.71
C CYS A 131 21.40 -11.70 -18.76
N LYS A 132 20.30 -12.43 -18.68
CA LYS A 132 20.27 -13.91 -18.63
C LYS A 132 18.85 -14.39 -18.90
N GLN A 133 18.70 -15.70 -19.02
CA GLN A 133 17.37 -16.31 -19.05
C GLN A 133 16.62 -16.08 -17.71
N THR A 134 15.28 -15.98 -17.82
CA THR A 134 14.42 -15.93 -16.64
C THR A 134 14.45 -17.26 -15.87
N LEU A 135 14.15 -17.20 -14.58
CA LEU A 135 13.95 -18.40 -13.75
C LEU A 135 12.78 -19.28 -14.23
N PHE A 136 11.87 -18.73 -15.03
CA PHE A 136 10.72 -19.43 -15.60
C PHE A 136 11.00 -20.07 -16.97
N SER A 137 12.21 -19.92 -17.50
CA SER A 137 12.61 -20.60 -18.75
C SER A 137 12.52 -22.12 -18.59
N GLY A 138 11.88 -22.78 -19.54
CA GLY A 138 11.76 -24.24 -19.55
C GLY A 138 10.66 -24.81 -18.66
N LEU A 139 9.78 -23.96 -18.10
CA LEU A 139 8.56 -24.47 -17.48
C LEU A 139 7.61 -25.00 -18.55
N PRO A 140 7.12 -26.25 -18.43
CA PRO A 140 6.23 -26.88 -19.42
C PRO A 140 4.89 -26.16 -19.55
N VAL A 141 4.37 -25.67 -18.43
CA VAL A 141 3.06 -24.99 -18.35
C VAL A 141 3.21 -23.65 -17.64
N GLN A 142 2.80 -22.61 -18.31
CA GLN A 142 2.66 -21.26 -17.76
C GLN A 142 1.41 -20.62 -18.35
N VAL A 143 0.72 -19.82 -17.54
CA VAL A 143 -0.52 -19.18 -17.98
C VAL A 143 -0.22 -18.03 -18.93
N LEU A 144 0.80 -17.25 -18.62
CA LEU A 144 1.24 -16.14 -19.45
C LEU A 144 2.68 -16.38 -19.94
N PRO A 145 2.98 -16.02 -21.19
CA PRO A 145 4.34 -16.14 -21.71
C PRO A 145 5.26 -15.09 -21.05
N VAL A 146 6.58 -15.36 -21.09
CA VAL A 146 7.59 -14.36 -20.72
C VAL A 146 7.66 -13.29 -21.81
N PRO A 147 7.73 -11.99 -21.49
CA PRO A 147 7.80 -11.39 -20.16
C PRO A 147 6.45 -11.08 -19.51
N SER A 148 5.33 -11.38 -20.17
CA SER A 148 3.97 -11.04 -19.68
C SER A 148 3.58 -11.74 -18.38
N ILE A 149 4.31 -12.78 -17.98
CA ILE A 149 4.15 -13.44 -16.68
C ILE A 149 4.56 -12.53 -15.51
N PHE A 150 5.44 -11.55 -15.75
CA PHE A 150 5.87 -10.61 -14.71
C PHE A 150 4.86 -9.48 -14.60
N THR A 151 4.46 -9.19 -13.36
CA THR A 151 3.57 -8.09 -13.03
C THR A 151 4.33 -7.04 -12.22
N MET A 152 3.75 -5.85 -12.14
CA MET A 152 4.29 -4.78 -11.32
C MET A 152 3.72 -4.85 -9.90
N ASP A 153 4.53 -4.44 -8.92
CA ASP A 153 4.08 -4.30 -7.55
C ASP A 153 3.73 -2.84 -7.25
N ILE A 154 2.45 -2.58 -7.01
CA ILE A 154 1.93 -1.24 -6.74
C ILE A 154 2.35 -0.74 -5.35
N MET A 155 2.59 -1.63 -4.38
CA MET A 155 2.97 -1.23 -3.03
C MET A 155 4.36 -0.58 -3.02
N HIS A 156 5.38 -1.25 -3.56
CA HIS A 156 6.72 -0.65 -3.64
C HIS A 156 6.76 0.56 -4.56
N LEU A 157 5.99 0.55 -5.65
CA LEU A 157 5.95 1.65 -6.59
C LEU A 157 5.38 2.91 -5.93
N SER A 158 4.09 2.89 -5.60
CA SER A 158 3.33 4.09 -5.21
C SER A 158 3.49 4.45 -3.73
N VAL A 159 3.90 3.51 -2.86
CA VAL A 159 3.92 3.76 -1.41
C VAL A 159 5.34 3.88 -0.84
N LEU A 160 6.36 3.50 -1.60
CA LEU A 160 7.76 3.64 -1.19
C LEU A 160 8.58 4.47 -2.17
N ASN A 161 8.62 4.10 -3.47
CA ASN A 161 9.52 4.73 -4.43
C ASN A 161 9.10 6.16 -4.80
N ASP A 162 7.83 6.38 -5.09
CA ASP A 162 7.32 7.73 -5.41
C ASP A 162 7.33 8.64 -4.17
N PRO A 163 6.87 8.20 -2.98
CA PRO A 163 7.03 8.98 -1.76
C PRO A 163 8.47 9.37 -1.45
N ASP A 164 9.44 8.46 -1.56
CA ASP A 164 10.86 8.79 -1.36
C ASP A 164 11.34 9.89 -2.32
N LEU A 165 10.94 9.80 -3.59
CA LEU A 165 11.27 10.82 -4.58
C LEU A 165 10.66 12.18 -4.21
N PHE A 166 9.34 12.23 -3.94
CA PHE A 166 8.67 13.48 -3.60
C PHE A 166 9.20 14.13 -2.34
N MET A 167 9.48 13.32 -1.32
CA MET A 167 10.07 13.85 -0.09
C MET A 167 11.48 14.40 -0.32
N LYS A 168 12.28 13.78 -1.19
CA LYS A 168 13.59 14.30 -1.58
C LYS A 168 13.48 15.58 -2.42
N LEU A 169 12.47 15.69 -3.29
CA LEU A 169 12.18 16.92 -4.01
C LEU A 169 11.81 18.05 -3.04
N PHE A 170 10.81 17.84 -2.18
CA PHE A 170 10.28 18.86 -1.29
C PHE A 170 11.27 19.30 -0.17
N THR A 171 12.14 18.38 0.26
CA THR A 171 13.20 18.68 1.23
C THR A 171 14.52 19.13 0.58
N GLY A 172 14.60 19.15 -0.74
CA GLY A 172 15.82 19.49 -1.46
C GLY A 172 16.97 18.50 -1.26
N LYS A 173 16.69 17.22 -1.00
CA LYS A 173 17.70 16.20 -0.72
C LYS A 173 18.14 15.39 -1.94
N LEU A 174 17.63 15.69 -3.14
CA LEU A 174 18.17 15.12 -4.37
C LEU A 174 19.58 15.69 -4.64
N ASP A 175 20.39 14.89 -5.32
CA ASP A 175 21.71 15.32 -5.76
C ASP A 175 21.61 16.50 -6.73
N VAL A 176 22.60 17.36 -6.70
CA VAL A 176 22.70 18.53 -7.57
C VAL A 176 23.95 18.39 -8.43
N TYR A 177 23.77 18.54 -9.72
CA TYR A 177 24.86 18.47 -10.69
C TYR A 177 24.93 19.76 -11.51
N GLU A 178 26.12 20.29 -11.69
CA GLU A 178 26.36 21.49 -12.48
C GLU A 178 25.69 21.40 -13.88
N PRO A 179 25.08 22.46 -14.38
CA PRO A 179 25.00 23.81 -13.81
C PRO A 179 23.73 24.07 -12.95
N ASP A 180 23.05 23.01 -12.43
CA ASP A 180 21.86 23.19 -11.61
C ASP A 180 22.18 23.79 -10.24
N ASN A 181 21.18 24.47 -9.63
CA ASN A 181 21.30 25.06 -8.31
C ASN A 181 20.01 24.83 -7.51
N ARG A 182 20.16 24.23 -6.35
CA ARG A 182 19.05 23.89 -5.46
C ARG A 182 18.28 25.12 -4.96
N ASP A 183 18.93 26.27 -4.84
CA ASP A 183 18.29 27.52 -4.47
C ASP A 183 17.27 28.02 -5.50
N THR A 184 17.28 27.46 -6.72
CA THR A 184 16.30 27.73 -7.79
C THR A 184 15.12 26.74 -7.82
N TRP A 185 15.03 25.82 -6.85
CA TRP A 185 13.97 24.80 -6.83
C TRP A 185 12.76 25.28 -6.04
N ASP A 186 11.81 25.89 -6.72
CA ASP A 186 10.58 26.42 -6.11
C ASP A 186 9.75 25.36 -5.37
N TRP A 187 9.89 24.09 -5.75
CA TRP A 187 9.24 22.95 -5.10
C TRP A 187 9.93 22.49 -3.82
N ALA A 188 11.19 22.92 -3.58
CA ALA A 188 11.96 22.46 -2.42
C ALA A 188 11.62 23.30 -1.18
N ILE A 189 10.36 23.31 -0.80
CA ILE A 189 9.74 24.17 0.23
C ILE A 189 10.35 24.00 1.62
N PHE A 190 10.90 22.84 1.92
CA PHE A 190 11.56 22.56 3.21
C PHE A 190 13.09 22.74 3.16
N TYR A 191 13.64 23.03 2.00
CA TYR A 191 15.08 23.25 1.86
C TYR A 191 15.50 24.51 2.63
N LYS A 192 16.55 24.40 3.46
CA LYS A 192 17.01 25.47 4.38
C LYS A 192 15.93 26.03 5.32
N ASN A 193 14.79 25.37 5.46
CA ASN A 193 13.68 25.82 6.31
C ASN A 193 13.27 24.73 7.31
N THR A 194 14.15 24.46 8.26
CA THR A 194 13.92 23.44 9.31
C THR A 194 12.72 23.78 10.20
N ALA A 195 12.47 25.07 10.43
CA ALA A 195 11.33 25.52 11.22
C ALA A 195 10.00 25.14 10.57
N LEU A 196 9.87 25.40 9.26
CA LEU A 196 8.68 24.99 8.49
C LEU A 196 8.51 23.47 8.44
N TRP A 197 9.62 22.72 8.25
CA TRP A 197 9.61 21.27 8.27
C TRP A 197 9.11 20.69 9.60
N ASN A 198 9.60 21.22 10.72
CA ASN A 198 9.16 20.81 12.06
C ASN A 198 7.70 21.19 12.33
N ALA A 199 7.27 22.38 11.93
CA ALA A 199 5.89 22.82 12.06
C ALA A 199 4.95 21.90 11.25
N HIS A 200 5.32 21.58 10.01
CA HIS A 200 4.58 20.63 9.16
C HIS A 200 4.48 19.24 9.80
N GLY A 201 5.59 18.69 10.30
CA GLY A 201 5.59 17.40 11.01
C GLY A 201 4.68 17.40 12.24
N SER A 202 4.68 18.48 13.00
CA SER A 202 3.77 18.67 14.14
C SER A 202 2.31 18.72 13.69
N THR A 203 1.99 19.39 12.58
CA THR A 203 0.63 19.46 12.02
C THR A 203 0.14 18.07 11.59
N VAL A 204 0.99 17.26 10.95
CA VAL A 204 0.68 15.87 10.62
C VAL A 204 0.38 15.07 11.88
N SER A 205 1.19 15.21 12.92
CA SER A 205 0.98 14.55 14.22
C SER A 205 -0.33 14.97 14.90
N LEU A 206 -0.69 16.25 14.82
CA LEU A 206 -1.94 16.79 15.36
C LEU A 206 -3.18 16.33 14.59
N SER A 207 -3.03 15.86 13.34
CA SER A 207 -4.12 15.27 12.57
C SER A 207 -4.50 13.86 13.02
N VAL A 208 -3.62 13.17 13.77
CA VAL A 208 -3.80 11.78 14.23
C VAL A 208 -5.15 11.54 14.92
N PRO A 209 -5.63 12.40 15.86
CA PRO A 209 -6.91 12.20 16.51
C PRO A 209 -8.11 12.17 15.57
N PHE A 210 -8.01 12.82 14.40
CA PHE A 210 -9.11 12.98 13.44
C PHE A 210 -9.12 11.92 12.33
N ILE A 211 -8.08 11.07 12.24
CA ILE A 211 -8.04 10.00 11.23
C ILE A 211 -8.90 8.82 11.71
N PRO A 212 -9.95 8.41 10.97
CA PRO A 212 -10.80 7.29 11.34
C PRO A 212 -10.01 5.98 11.54
N SER A 213 -10.48 5.10 12.44
CA SER A 213 -9.78 3.83 12.72
C SER A 213 -9.74 2.88 11.54
N SER A 214 -10.72 2.96 10.65
CA SER A 214 -10.78 2.21 9.39
C SER A 214 -9.61 2.48 8.44
N PHE A 215 -8.96 3.65 8.55
CA PHE A 215 -7.78 3.98 7.75
C PHE A 215 -6.46 3.34 8.26
N GLY A 216 -6.52 2.41 9.20
CA GLY A 216 -5.34 1.76 9.74
C GLY A 216 -4.57 2.64 10.75
N ARG A 217 -3.26 2.52 10.84
CA ARG A 217 -2.44 3.31 11.77
C ARG A 217 -2.22 4.72 11.22
N ALA A 218 -2.27 5.72 12.09
CA ALA A 218 -1.93 7.08 11.71
C ALA A 218 -0.41 7.27 11.52
N PRO A 219 0.04 8.12 10.58
CA PRO A 219 1.46 8.35 10.35
C PRO A 219 2.09 9.07 11.56
N ARG A 220 3.33 8.73 11.86
CA ARG A 220 4.15 9.46 12.84
C ARG A 220 4.59 10.81 12.27
N ASP A 221 5.07 11.68 13.15
CA ASP A 221 5.67 12.96 12.75
C ASP A 221 6.80 12.75 11.70
N PRO A 222 6.62 13.17 10.43
CA PRO A 222 7.60 12.93 9.39
C PRO A 222 8.91 13.66 9.62
N ALA A 223 8.89 14.82 10.27
CA ALA A 223 10.10 15.58 10.55
C ALA A 223 11.04 14.84 11.53
N LYS A 224 10.46 14.10 12.48
CA LYS A 224 11.23 13.35 13.49
C LYS A 224 11.51 11.90 13.10
N ARG A 225 10.67 11.29 12.25
CA ARG A 225 10.67 9.82 12.08
C ARG A 225 10.97 9.33 10.67
N MET A 226 10.94 10.18 9.67
CA MET A 226 11.15 9.77 8.28
C MET A 226 12.49 9.06 8.06
N ASN A 227 13.57 9.54 8.71
CA ASN A 227 14.90 8.93 8.60
C ASN A 227 15.08 7.70 9.53
N SER A 228 14.10 7.35 10.35
CA SER A 228 14.16 6.26 11.34
C SER A 228 13.20 5.11 11.02
N GLY A 229 13.17 4.66 9.75
CA GLY A 229 12.34 3.55 9.32
C GLY A 229 10.86 3.91 9.25
N TYR A 230 10.53 4.96 8.53
CA TYR A 230 9.16 5.30 8.14
C TYR A 230 8.62 4.16 7.27
N LYS A 231 7.47 3.63 7.62
CA LYS A 231 6.93 2.42 6.99
C LYS A 231 6.07 2.76 5.76
N ALA A 232 5.91 1.81 4.86
CA ALA A 232 5.10 1.98 3.64
C ALA A 232 3.69 2.52 3.95
N TRP A 233 2.99 1.95 4.94
CA TRP A 233 1.67 2.43 5.34
C TRP A 233 1.67 3.88 5.89
N GLU A 234 2.77 4.34 6.49
CA GLU A 234 2.92 5.73 6.96
C GLU A 234 3.04 6.69 5.77
N TYR A 235 3.83 6.33 4.75
CA TYR A 235 3.91 7.10 3.51
C TYR A 235 2.56 7.16 2.81
N GLN A 236 1.82 6.05 2.76
CA GLN A 236 0.50 6.00 2.17
C GLN A 236 -0.45 6.98 2.86
N GLN A 237 -0.54 6.93 4.18
CA GLN A 237 -1.41 7.83 4.94
C GLN A 237 -0.95 9.28 4.87
N TYR A 238 0.35 9.52 4.96
CA TYR A 238 0.91 10.87 4.96
C TYR A 238 0.78 11.54 3.60
N LEU A 239 1.30 10.93 2.52
CA LEU A 239 1.31 11.57 1.20
C LEU A 239 0.00 11.41 0.45
N PHE A 240 -0.57 10.21 0.42
CA PHE A 240 -1.79 9.95 -0.36
C PHE A 240 -3.07 10.24 0.43
N GLY A 241 -3.07 10.14 1.76
CA GLY A 241 -4.21 10.51 2.60
C GLY A 241 -4.23 12.00 2.94
N LEU A 242 -3.23 12.48 3.66
CA LEU A 242 -3.17 13.83 4.21
C LEU A 242 -2.51 14.86 3.26
N GLY A 243 -1.63 14.40 2.37
CA GLY A 243 -0.78 15.25 1.53
C GLY A 243 -1.53 16.32 0.73
N PRO A 244 -2.60 16.01 0.00
CA PRO A 244 -3.34 17.03 -0.77
C PRO A 244 -3.75 18.25 0.07
N THR A 245 -4.17 18.02 1.31
CA THR A 245 -4.56 19.08 2.24
C THR A 245 -3.34 19.79 2.83
N HIS A 246 -2.37 19.04 3.35
CA HIS A 246 -1.22 19.59 4.06
C HIS A 246 -0.24 20.36 3.16
N PHE A 247 -0.13 19.99 1.88
CA PHE A 247 0.74 20.68 0.92
C PHE A 247 0.04 21.82 0.17
N ARG A 248 -1.30 21.98 0.29
CA ARG A 248 -2.08 22.99 -0.44
C ARG A 248 -1.55 24.42 -0.25
N SER A 249 -1.19 24.78 0.98
CA SER A 249 -0.71 26.12 1.33
C SER A 249 0.82 26.24 1.29
N LEU A 250 1.55 25.16 1.05
CA LEU A 250 3.01 25.13 1.11
C LEU A 250 3.64 25.11 -0.27
N LEU A 251 3.11 24.28 -1.17
CA LEU A 251 3.62 24.16 -2.55
C LEU A 251 3.06 25.27 -3.44
N PRO A 252 3.85 25.82 -4.35
CA PRO A 252 3.31 26.62 -5.45
C PRO A 252 2.27 25.82 -6.23
N GLU A 253 1.20 26.46 -6.66
CA GLU A 253 -0.01 25.83 -7.18
C GLU A 253 0.26 24.76 -8.27
N LYS A 254 1.15 25.05 -9.23
CA LYS A 254 1.48 24.12 -10.33
C LYS A 254 2.04 22.79 -9.82
N TYR A 255 2.89 22.79 -8.78
CA TYR A 255 3.44 21.57 -8.18
C TYR A 255 2.41 20.84 -7.33
N TRP A 256 1.58 21.58 -6.60
CA TRP A 256 0.49 21.00 -5.84
C TRP A 256 -0.54 20.32 -6.74
N LEU A 257 -0.95 20.95 -7.85
CA LEU A 257 -1.86 20.35 -8.83
C LEU A 257 -1.29 19.07 -9.45
N ASN A 258 -0.02 19.10 -9.83
CA ASN A 258 0.66 17.90 -10.34
C ASN A 258 0.69 16.79 -9.29
N PHE A 259 1.04 17.10 -8.04
CA PHE A 259 1.01 16.15 -6.92
C PHE A 259 -0.41 15.57 -6.70
N CYS A 260 -1.46 16.40 -6.77
CA CYS A 260 -2.84 15.93 -6.66
C CYS A 260 -3.25 14.97 -7.79
N LYS A 261 -2.72 15.14 -9.00
CA LYS A 261 -2.92 14.17 -10.10
C LYS A 261 -2.34 12.81 -9.77
N LEU A 262 -1.11 12.76 -9.23
CA LEU A 262 -0.52 11.49 -8.75
C LEU A 262 -1.43 10.82 -7.73
N VAL A 263 -1.84 11.57 -6.70
CA VAL A 263 -2.70 11.02 -5.63
C VAL A 263 -4.02 10.51 -6.19
N SER A 264 -4.67 11.29 -7.05
CA SER A 264 -5.97 10.93 -7.64
C SER A 264 -5.87 9.70 -8.54
N GLY A 265 -4.87 9.64 -9.42
CA GLY A 265 -4.65 8.50 -10.31
C GLY A 265 -4.34 7.22 -9.55
N VAL A 266 -3.48 7.30 -8.53
CA VAL A 266 -3.14 6.15 -7.68
C VAL A 266 -4.38 5.67 -6.89
N HIS A 267 -5.17 6.57 -6.31
CA HIS A 267 -6.39 6.20 -5.59
C HIS A 267 -7.42 5.49 -6.47
N LEU A 268 -7.59 5.94 -7.72
CA LEU A 268 -8.50 5.28 -8.65
C LEU A 268 -8.01 3.86 -9.00
N LEU A 269 -6.71 3.71 -9.26
CA LEU A 269 -6.14 2.45 -9.78
C LEU A 269 -5.70 1.46 -8.69
N GLN A 270 -5.71 1.85 -7.41
CA GLN A 270 -5.48 0.94 -6.28
C GLN A 270 -6.75 0.25 -5.76
N ARG A 271 -7.91 0.48 -6.35
CA ARG A 271 -9.15 -0.17 -5.93
C ARG A 271 -9.11 -1.67 -6.22
N HIS A 272 -9.74 -2.48 -5.37
CA HIS A 272 -9.92 -3.91 -5.61
C HIS A 272 -10.95 -4.21 -6.70
N CYS A 273 -11.90 -3.30 -6.87
CA CYS A 273 -12.91 -3.34 -7.92
C CYS A 273 -12.91 -2.01 -8.66
N ILE A 274 -12.70 -2.04 -9.96
CA ILE A 274 -12.54 -0.86 -10.80
C ILE A 274 -13.47 -0.96 -12.02
N LEU A 275 -14.29 0.05 -12.24
CA LEU A 275 -15.07 0.18 -13.48
C LEU A 275 -14.14 0.58 -14.64
N HIS A 276 -14.48 0.16 -15.85
CA HIS A 276 -13.67 0.47 -17.04
C HIS A 276 -13.46 2.00 -17.23
N GLU A 277 -14.50 2.80 -17.01
CA GLU A 277 -14.39 4.26 -17.08
C GLU A 277 -13.44 4.84 -16.03
N GLN A 278 -13.47 4.31 -14.81
CA GLN A 278 -12.56 4.72 -13.73
C GLN A 278 -11.10 4.34 -14.05
N LEU A 279 -10.90 3.19 -14.70
CA LEU A 279 -9.59 2.77 -15.18
C LEU A 279 -9.05 3.74 -16.22
N LEU A 280 -9.85 4.08 -17.24
CA LEU A 280 -9.46 5.04 -18.29
C LEU A 280 -9.17 6.42 -17.69
N GLN A 281 -10.02 6.90 -16.79
CA GLN A 281 -9.83 8.17 -16.09
C GLN A 281 -8.54 8.17 -15.26
N GLY A 282 -8.31 7.15 -14.44
CA GLY A 282 -7.11 7.03 -13.62
C GLY A 282 -5.85 6.95 -14.48
N HIS A 283 -5.91 6.21 -15.58
CA HIS A 283 -4.81 6.11 -16.55
C HIS A 283 -4.49 7.48 -17.16
N GLN A 284 -5.49 8.21 -17.67
CA GLN A 284 -5.27 9.54 -18.27
C GLN A 284 -4.67 10.52 -17.25
N ILE A 285 -5.17 10.53 -16.01
CA ILE A 285 -4.64 11.37 -14.94
C ILE A 285 -3.15 11.09 -14.69
N LEU A 286 -2.73 9.80 -14.68
CA LEU A 286 -1.33 9.45 -14.52
C LEU A 286 -0.49 9.81 -15.74
N MET A 287 -1.03 9.74 -16.97
CA MET A 287 -0.32 10.20 -18.17
C MET A 287 -0.06 11.70 -18.10
N ASP A 288 -1.07 12.49 -17.75
CA ASP A 288 -0.95 13.94 -17.57
C ASP A 288 0.08 14.27 -16.47
N PHE A 289 0.01 13.55 -15.34
CA PHE A 289 1.00 13.67 -14.26
C PHE A 289 2.42 13.46 -14.74
N VAL A 290 2.70 12.35 -15.45
CA VAL A 290 4.07 12.00 -15.91
C VAL A 290 4.59 13.02 -16.89
N CYS A 291 3.76 13.49 -17.85
CA CYS A 291 4.14 14.54 -18.80
C CYS A 291 4.51 15.85 -18.10
N GLU A 292 3.65 16.28 -17.16
CA GLU A 292 3.86 17.52 -16.41
C GLU A 292 5.03 17.41 -15.42
N PHE A 293 5.28 16.21 -14.87
CA PHE A 293 6.43 15.98 -13.99
C PHE A 293 7.75 16.32 -14.70
N GLU A 294 7.93 15.91 -15.95
CA GLU A 294 9.11 16.28 -16.72
C GLU A 294 9.18 17.78 -16.98
N ASP A 295 8.07 18.44 -17.28
CA ASP A 295 8.04 19.90 -17.53
C ASP A 295 8.32 20.69 -16.25
N LEU A 296 7.80 20.26 -15.11
CA LEU A 296 7.89 21.00 -13.86
C LEU A 296 9.23 20.79 -13.14
N TYR A 297 9.72 19.56 -13.09
CA TYR A 297 10.90 19.22 -12.29
C TYR A 297 12.16 18.99 -13.11
N TYR A 298 12.09 18.18 -14.13
CA TYR A 298 13.24 17.88 -15.00
C TYR A 298 13.60 19.07 -15.91
N GLN A 299 12.62 19.71 -16.55
CA GLN A 299 12.76 20.94 -17.36
C GLN A 299 13.76 20.80 -18.52
N ARG A 300 13.90 19.62 -19.11
CA ARG A 300 14.89 19.30 -20.17
C ARG A 300 16.35 19.65 -19.78
N LYS A 301 16.68 19.68 -18.49
CA LYS A 301 18.04 19.93 -17.99
C LYS A 301 18.82 18.62 -17.85
N ALA A 302 19.94 18.47 -18.54
CA ALA A 302 20.79 17.28 -18.43
C ALA A 302 21.25 17.00 -16.99
N SER A 303 21.46 18.05 -16.19
CA SER A 303 21.78 17.96 -14.75
C SER A 303 20.66 17.37 -13.89
N ARG A 304 19.40 17.35 -14.39
CA ARG A 304 18.21 16.85 -13.68
C ARG A 304 17.65 15.54 -14.23
N ILE A 305 18.33 14.87 -15.14
CA ILE A 305 17.89 13.57 -15.71
C ILE A 305 17.51 12.58 -14.58
N HIS A 306 18.26 12.55 -13.50
CA HIS A 306 18.05 11.65 -12.34
C HIS A 306 16.79 11.94 -11.50
N PHE A 307 16.05 13.00 -11.79
CA PHE A 307 14.74 13.25 -11.18
C PHE A 307 13.70 12.30 -11.75
N VAL A 308 13.82 11.94 -13.04
CA VAL A 308 12.89 11.02 -13.68
C VAL A 308 13.33 9.57 -13.41
N ARG A 309 12.89 9.03 -12.29
CA ARG A 309 13.21 7.65 -11.88
C ARG A 309 12.34 6.64 -12.60
N GLN A 310 12.75 5.37 -12.56
CA GLN A 310 11.92 4.28 -13.08
C GLN A 310 10.53 4.22 -12.45
N SER A 311 10.35 4.66 -11.19
CA SER A 311 9.04 4.72 -10.55
C SER A 311 8.09 5.67 -11.29
N ILE A 312 8.54 6.83 -11.73
CA ILE A 312 7.72 7.76 -12.54
C ILE A 312 7.30 7.13 -13.87
N HIS A 313 8.25 6.49 -14.58
CA HIS A 313 7.96 5.78 -15.82
C HIS A 313 6.94 4.63 -15.61
N MET A 314 7.08 3.86 -14.52
CA MET A 314 6.19 2.73 -14.25
C MET A 314 4.72 3.14 -14.04
N LEU A 315 4.45 4.39 -13.66
CA LEU A 315 3.07 4.90 -13.57
C LEU A 315 2.32 4.85 -14.90
N THR A 316 3.05 4.96 -16.03
CA THR A 316 2.45 4.87 -17.38
C THR A 316 1.87 3.48 -17.68
N HIS A 317 2.33 2.48 -16.96
CA HIS A 317 1.94 1.08 -17.17
C HIS A 317 0.83 0.59 -16.23
N ILE A 318 0.44 1.34 -15.19
CA ILE A 318 -0.56 0.90 -14.21
C ILE A 318 -1.91 0.59 -14.88
N GLY A 319 -2.40 1.50 -15.74
CA GLY A 319 -3.67 1.29 -16.45
C GLY A 319 -3.65 0.04 -17.35
N PRO A 320 -2.72 -0.07 -18.31
CA PRO A 320 -2.56 -1.27 -19.14
C PRO A 320 -2.37 -2.56 -18.36
N GLU A 321 -1.60 -2.55 -17.25
CA GLU A 321 -1.42 -3.72 -16.39
C GLU A 321 -2.71 -4.09 -15.65
N THR A 322 -3.47 -3.11 -15.19
CA THR A 322 -4.78 -3.35 -14.57
C THR A 322 -5.74 -4.00 -15.57
N LEU A 323 -5.73 -3.55 -16.83
CA LEU A 323 -6.55 -4.17 -17.89
C LEU A 323 -6.10 -5.60 -18.21
N ARG A 324 -4.79 -5.86 -18.19
CA ARG A 324 -4.19 -7.15 -18.54
C ARG A 324 -4.31 -8.21 -17.46
N ALA A 325 -4.05 -7.85 -16.21
CA ALA A 325 -3.85 -8.77 -15.09
C ALA A 325 -4.87 -8.56 -13.95
N GLY A 326 -5.78 -7.61 -14.09
CA GLY A 326 -6.71 -7.21 -13.05
C GLY A 326 -6.13 -6.15 -12.11
N PRO A 327 -6.90 -5.69 -11.12
CA PRO A 327 -6.46 -4.65 -10.19
C PRO A 327 -5.17 -5.01 -9.44
N LEU A 328 -4.16 -4.14 -9.51
CA LEU A 328 -2.85 -4.39 -8.93
C LEU A 328 -2.88 -4.58 -7.41
N SER A 329 -3.86 -4.02 -6.73
CA SER A 329 -4.07 -4.19 -5.28
C SER A 329 -4.34 -5.65 -4.88
N CYS A 330 -4.89 -6.47 -5.81
CA CYS A 330 -5.21 -7.88 -5.54
C CYS A 330 -3.96 -8.76 -5.41
N TYR A 331 -2.82 -8.34 -5.96
CA TYR A 331 -1.54 -9.07 -5.91
C TYR A 331 -0.36 -8.20 -5.47
N ALA A 332 -0.63 -7.08 -4.83
CA ALA A 332 0.37 -6.21 -4.23
C ALA A 332 1.14 -6.92 -3.09
N GLN A 333 2.39 -6.55 -2.89
CA GLN A 333 3.34 -7.23 -1.99
C GLN A 333 3.02 -7.07 -0.49
N TRP A 334 1.95 -6.39 -0.09
CA TRP A 334 1.57 -6.24 1.33
C TRP A 334 1.50 -7.58 2.08
N THR A 335 0.85 -8.57 1.45
CA THR A 335 0.69 -9.91 2.04
C THR A 335 2.03 -10.63 2.13
N LEU A 336 2.85 -10.53 1.09
CA LEU A 336 4.18 -11.16 1.05
C LEU A 336 5.12 -10.54 2.09
N GLU A 337 5.18 -9.22 2.20
CA GLU A 337 5.97 -8.51 3.20
C GLU A 337 5.56 -8.91 4.64
N THR A 338 4.25 -9.03 4.87
CA THR A 338 3.73 -9.53 6.14
C THR A 338 4.15 -10.98 6.39
N ALA A 339 4.08 -11.84 5.37
CA ALA A 339 4.49 -13.25 5.47
C ALA A 339 6.00 -13.38 5.74
N ILE A 340 6.83 -12.61 5.03
CA ILE A 340 8.29 -12.56 5.26
C ILE A 340 8.59 -12.11 6.69
N GLY A 341 7.92 -11.05 7.16
CA GLY A 341 8.08 -10.58 8.53
C GLY A 341 7.64 -11.61 9.59
N ASN A 342 6.61 -12.40 9.30
CA ASN A 342 6.17 -13.50 10.17
C ASN A 342 7.18 -14.64 10.19
N LEU A 343 7.66 -15.07 9.00
CA LEU A 343 8.67 -16.10 8.87
C LEU A 343 9.96 -15.71 9.62
N GLY A 344 10.40 -14.45 9.48
CA GLY A 344 11.58 -13.96 10.21
C GLY A 344 11.42 -14.05 11.73
N ARG A 345 10.20 -13.86 12.27
CA ARG A 345 9.90 -14.01 13.69
C ARG A 345 9.84 -15.47 14.16
N GLU A 346 9.58 -16.39 13.26
CA GLU A 346 9.54 -17.84 13.54
C GLU A 346 10.94 -18.46 13.60
N ILE A 347 11.95 -17.80 13.03
CA ILE A 347 13.35 -18.24 13.13
C ILE A 347 13.83 -18.01 14.57
N ARG A 348 14.04 -19.12 15.30
CA ARG A 348 14.45 -19.09 16.70
C ARG A 348 15.92 -19.41 16.93
N GLN A 349 16.62 -19.86 15.88
CA GLN A 349 18.03 -20.21 15.92
C GLN A 349 18.70 -19.90 14.57
N ASP A 350 19.90 -19.34 14.63
CA ASP A 350 20.62 -18.92 13.42
C ASP A 350 21.45 -20.05 12.79
N ARG A 351 21.60 -21.18 13.48
CA ARG A 351 22.52 -22.25 13.04
C ARG A 351 22.01 -23.04 11.83
N ASP A 352 20.70 -23.25 11.71
CA ASP A 352 20.07 -23.97 10.59
C ASP A 352 18.72 -23.38 10.25
N ILE A 353 18.76 -22.19 9.63
CA ILE A 353 17.57 -21.40 9.31
C ILE A 353 16.64 -22.15 8.35
N TYR A 354 17.18 -22.81 7.33
CA TYR A 354 16.38 -23.50 6.31
C TYR A 354 15.65 -24.72 6.87
N SER A 355 16.31 -25.50 7.70
CA SER A 355 15.68 -26.64 8.38
C SER A 355 14.57 -26.17 9.31
N ASN A 356 14.81 -25.12 10.08
CA ASN A 356 13.81 -24.52 10.98
C ASN A 356 12.58 -24.03 10.19
N LEU A 357 12.76 -23.30 9.09
CA LEU A 357 11.67 -22.82 8.23
C LEU A 357 10.90 -23.99 7.60
N THR A 358 11.62 -25.03 7.14
CA THR A 358 11.00 -26.22 6.56
C THR A 358 10.12 -26.94 7.58
N GLN A 359 10.61 -27.18 8.78
CA GLN A 359 9.83 -27.81 9.86
C GLN A 359 8.58 -26.98 10.21
N ARG A 360 8.70 -25.64 10.27
CA ARG A 360 7.57 -24.75 10.50
C ARG A 360 6.53 -24.79 9.37
N ALA A 361 7.00 -24.83 8.13
CA ALA A 361 6.12 -24.96 6.96
C ALA A 361 5.36 -26.29 6.97
N ILE A 362 6.04 -27.39 7.30
CA ILE A 362 5.40 -28.73 7.42
C ILE A 362 4.36 -28.72 8.53
N LEU A 363 4.71 -28.22 9.73
CA LEU A 363 3.75 -28.12 10.83
C LEU A 363 2.52 -27.30 10.47
N ARG A 364 2.72 -26.16 9.80
CA ARG A 364 1.59 -25.32 9.32
C ARG A 364 0.73 -26.06 8.31
N ALA A 365 1.32 -26.76 7.35
CA ALA A 365 0.60 -27.58 6.39
C ALA A 365 -0.23 -28.69 7.09
N GLN A 366 0.33 -29.34 8.10
CA GLN A 366 -0.37 -30.35 8.91
C GLN A 366 -1.55 -29.75 9.67
N ILE A 367 -1.36 -28.57 10.31
CA ILE A 367 -2.45 -27.88 11.02
C ILE A 367 -3.54 -27.47 10.03
N ASN A 368 -3.21 -26.88 8.89
CA ASN A 368 -4.19 -26.50 7.88
C ASN A 368 -4.96 -27.72 7.35
N SER A 369 -4.30 -28.87 7.17
CA SER A 369 -4.95 -30.11 6.75
C SER A 369 -5.92 -30.65 7.81
N LEU A 370 -5.55 -30.57 9.11
CA LEU A 370 -6.43 -30.93 10.20
C LEU A 370 -7.67 -30.03 10.25
N GLN A 371 -7.47 -28.72 10.16
CA GLN A 371 -8.58 -27.74 10.16
C GLN A 371 -9.51 -27.94 8.95
N ALA A 372 -8.95 -28.20 7.76
CA ALA A 372 -9.76 -28.46 6.57
C ALA A 372 -10.59 -29.76 6.70
N ARG A 373 -10.02 -30.80 7.34
CA ARG A 373 -10.74 -32.08 7.59
C ARG A 373 -11.76 -32.01 8.70
N PHE A 374 -11.47 -31.24 9.73
CA PHE A 374 -12.29 -31.10 10.93
C PHE A 374 -12.56 -29.61 11.20
N PRO A 375 -13.47 -28.98 10.44
CA PRO A 375 -13.75 -27.54 10.62
C PRO A 375 -14.20 -27.17 12.03
N ASP A 376 -14.84 -28.09 12.74
CA ASP A 376 -15.34 -27.89 14.11
C ASP A 376 -14.22 -27.83 15.18
N ILE A 377 -12.98 -28.22 14.81
CA ILE A 377 -11.84 -28.09 15.72
C ILE A 377 -11.60 -26.61 16.09
N GLU A 378 -11.93 -25.67 15.22
CA GLU A 378 -11.85 -24.23 15.54
C GLU A 378 -12.79 -23.82 16.67
N LEU A 379 -13.90 -24.57 16.87
CA LEU A 379 -14.80 -24.34 17.99
C LEU A 379 -14.24 -24.86 19.33
N GLU A 380 -13.36 -25.86 19.28
CA GLU A 380 -12.67 -26.38 20.48
C GLU A 380 -11.43 -25.54 20.86
N PHE A 381 -10.81 -24.92 19.87
CA PHE A 381 -9.81 -23.87 20.07
C PHE A 381 -10.44 -22.54 19.64
N PRO A 382 -11.29 -21.97 20.48
CA PRO A 382 -11.84 -20.67 20.16
C PRO A 382 -10.67 -19.77 19.81
N ASP A 383 -10.77 -19.08 18.67
CA ASP A 383 -9.99 -17.89 18.37
C ASP A 383 -9.72 -17.21 19.70
N PRO A 384 -8.45 -16.85 20.08
CA PRO A 384 -8.19 -16.31 21.39
C PRO A 384 -9.28 -15.28 21.65
N THR A 385 -10.30 -15.79 22.31
CA THR A 385 -11.59 -15.15 22.51
C THR A 385 -11.24 -13.75 22.87
N PRO A 386 -11.79 -12.72 22.22
CA PRO A 386 -11.37 -11.37 22.45
C PRO A 386 -11.19 -11.22 23.94
N SER A 387 -9.94 -11.35 24.36
CA SER A 387 -9.35 -11.52 25.67
C SER A 387 -10.47 -11.66 26.70
N THR A 388 -10.80 -12.88 27.16
CA THR A 388 -11.81 -13.20 28.18
C THR A 388 -12.43 -11.95 28.70
N LEU A 389 -13.64 -11.63 28.22
CA LEU A 389 -14.31 -10.37 28.56
C LEU A 389 -14.09 -10.22 30.05
N SER A 390 -13.27 -9.28 30.47
CA SER A 390 -12.95 -9.04 31.88
C SER A 390 -14.29 -9.15 32.60
N GLY A 391 -14.39 -9.88 33.74
CA GLY A 391 -15.64 -10.16 34.41
C GLY A 391 -16.57 -8.97 34.72
N ASN A 392 -16.12 -7.76 34.37
CA ASN A 392 -16.83 -6.48 34.43
C ASN A 392 -17.25 -5.93 33.04
N ALA A 393 -17.15 -6.72 31.97
CA ALA A 393 -17.72 -6.35 30.67
C ALA A 393 -19.21 -6.64 30.65
N HIS A 394 -20.01 -5.81 29.98
CA HIS A 394 -21.46 -5.99 29.86
C HIS A 394 -21.86 -6.18 28.40
N THR A 395 -22.65 -7.23 28.17
CA THR A 395 -23.36 -7.49 26.93
C THR A 395 -24.81 -7.03 27.02
N PHE A 396 -25.50 -6.92 25.94
CA PHE A 396 -26.91 -6.49 25.88
C PHE A 396 -27.75 -7.57 25.23
N ASP A 397 -28.87 -7.92 25.86
CA ASP A 397 -29.85 -8.83 25.27
C ASP A 397 -30.45 -8.20 23.99
N GLY A 398 -30.42 -8.95 22.90
CA GLY A 398 -30.90 -8.50 21.60
C GLY A 398 -29.92 -7.58 20.80
N TYR A 399 -28.68 -7.43 21.26
CA TYR A 399 -27.61 -6.66 20.54
C TYR A 399 -26.33 -7.47 20.49
N ASP A 400 -26.37 -8.57 19.75
CA ASP A 400 -25.23 -9.47 19.60
C ASP A 400 -23.98 -8.77 19.06
N GLY A 401 -22.84 -9.06 19.69
CA GLY A 401 -21.54 -8.50 19.33
C GLY A 401 -21.23 -7.11 19.87
N TYR A 402 -22.17 -6.43 20.52
CA TYR A 402 -21.89 -5.18 21.24
C TYR A 402 -21.52 -5.47 22.69
N VAL A 403 -20.36 -4.95 23.12
CA VAL A 403 -19.84 -5.19 24.48
C VAL A 403 -19.31 -3.92 25.11
N LEU A 404 -19.85 -3.51 26.25
CA LEU A 404 -19.26 -2.45 27.07
C LEU A 404 -18.04 -2.97 27.80
N LEU A 405 -16.87 -2.36 27.56
CA LEU A 405 -15.60 -2.77 28.14
C LEU A 405 -15.37 -2.12 29.51
N PRO A 406 -14.62 -2.80 30.44
CA PRO A 406 -14.61 -2.53 31.90
C PRO A 406 -14.01 -1.19 32.28
N ARG A 407 -14.17 -0.10 31.82
CA ARG A 407 -13.78 1.21 32.36
C ARG A 407 -14.98 2.15 32.34
N ARG A 408 -15.50 2.44 33.52
CA ARG A 408 -16.69 3.31 33.70
C ARG A 408 -16.51 4.25 34.87
N GLU A 409 -17.35 5.27 34.93
CA GLU A 409 -17.53 6.07 36.16
C GLU A 409 -17.98 5.16 37.30
N VAL A 410 -17.45 5.39 38.48
CA VAL A 410 -17.79 4.63 39.69
C VAL A 410 -19.14 5.08 40.23
N HIS A 411 -19.41 6.36 40.18
CA HIS A 411 -20.64 7.00 40.64
C HIS A 411 -21.35 7.71 39.48
N PRO A 412 -22.70 7.75 39.49
CA PRO A 412 -23.45 8.54 38.52
C PRO A 412 -23.05 10.03 38.58
N THR A 413 -22.80 10.62 37.41
CA THR A 413 -22.47 12.05 37.29
C THR A 413 -23.59 12.77 36.56
N PRO A 414 -23.97 13.99 36.97
CA PRO A 414 -24.99 14.76 36.29
C PRO A 414 -24.69 14.95 34.81
N LEU A 415 -25.72 14.93 33.98
CA LEU A 415 -25.63 15.24 32.55
C LEU A 415 -25.50 16.75 32.35
N GLY A 416 -24.69 17.15 31.35
CA GLY A 416 -24.73 18.48 30.82
C GLY A 416 -26.04 18.80 30.09
N GLU A 417 -26.31 20.07 29.83
CA GLU A 417 -27.55 20.50 29.17
C GLU A 417 -27.77 19.82 27.83
N ASP A 418 -26.73 19.80 26.96
CA ASP A 418 -26.77 19.18 25.63
C ASP A 418 -26.99 17.67 25.72
N GLU A 419 -26.34 16.98 26.68
CA GLU A 419 -26.50 15.53 26.90
C GLU A 419 -27.91 15.21 27.39
N LEU A 420 -28.46 16.04 28.26
CA LEU A 420 -29.82 15.87 28.82
C LEU A 420 -30.87 16.09 27.72
N GLU A 421 -30.70 17.11 26.90
CA GLU A 421 -31.59 17.39 25.76
C GLU A 421 -31.58 16.24 24.75
N ALA A 422 -30.38 15.76 24.36
CA ALA A 422 -30.24 14.63 23.46
C ALA A 422 -30.91 13.36 24.00
N LEU A 423 -30.69 13.04 25.27
CA LEU A 423 -31.30 11.88 25.94
C LEU A 423 -32.81 11.99 26.03
N THR A 424 -33.31 13.16 26.39
CA THR A 424 -34.75 13.44 26.52
C THR A 424 -35.46 13.32 25.16
N SER A 425 -34.85 13.92 24.12
CA SER A 425 -35.34 13.83 22.76
C SER A 425 -35.41 12.39 22.27
N TYR A 426 -34.40 11.61 22.59
CA TYR A 426 -34.37 10.19 22.25
C TYR A 426 -35.46 9.39 22.99
N TRP A 427 -35.62 9.55 24.29
CA TRP A 427 -36.66 8.84 25.04
C TRP A 427 -38.06 9.15 24.50
N ARG A 428 -38.29 10.42 24.09
CA ARG A 428 -39.57 10.79 23.42
C ARG A 428 -39.77 10.03 22.11
N LEU A 429 -38.71 9.96 21.26
CA LEU A 429 -38.78 9.20 20.00
C LEU A 429 -39.07 7.72 20.19
N GLN A 430 -38.60 7.13 21.29
CA GLN A 430 -38.84 5.72 21.65
C GLN A 430 -40.18 5.50 22.38
N GLY A 431 -40.90 6.56 22.68
CA GLY A 431 -42.16 6.46 23.47
C GLY A 431 -41.94 5.99 24.93
N TRP A 432 -40.73 6.19 25.46
CA TRP A 432 -40.42 5.77 26.84
C TRP A 432 -40.68 6.92 27.84
N PRO A 433 -41.46 6.67 28.92
CA PRO A 433 -41.70 7.68 29.94
C PRO A 433 -40.44 7.93 30.77
N MET A 434 -40.07 9.20 30.94
CA MET A 434 -39.11 9.59 31.97
C MET A 434 -39.70 9.41 33.34
N ARG A 435 -38.92 8.81 34.25
CA ARG A 435 -39.38 8.67 35.66
C ARG A 435 -39.14 9.99 36.40
N ASP A 436 -40.12 10.47 37.13
CA ASP A 436 -40.03 11.69 37.95
C ASP A 436 -38.92 11.60 39.01
N SER A 437 -38.53 10.37 39.41
CA SER A 437 -37.47 10.13 40.41
C SER A 437 -36.06 10.10 39.85
N TRP A 438 -35.85 10.25 38.52
CA TRP A 438 -34.54 10.22 37.94
C TRP A 438 -33.79 11.56 38.15
N GLN A 439 -32.57 11.50 38.70
CA GLN A 439 -31.79 12.65 39.10
C GLN A 439 -30.94 13.25 37.98
N ASN A 440 -31.24 13.01 36.70
CA ASN A 440 -30.48 13.46 35.52
C ASN A 440 -28.99 13.10 35.59
N ALA A 441 -28.66 11.94 36.19
CA ALA A 441 -27.28 11.49 36.35
C ALA A 441 -27.09 10.09 35.74
N VAL A 442 -25.93 9.86 35.16
CA VAL A 442 -25.56 8.63 34.48
C VAL A 442 -24.13 8.19 34.81
N CYS A 443 -23.83 6.89 34.65
CA CYS A 443 -22.46 6.39 34.70
C CYS A 443 -21.94 6.21 33.25
N ARG A 444 -20.96 6.99 32.86
CA ARG A 444 -20.37 6.91 31.51
C ARG A 444 -19.41 5.75 31.42
N TRP A 445 -19.44 5.04 30.29
CA TRP A 445 -18.49 3.98 29.96
C TRP A 445 -17.42 4.50 28.99
N ALA A 446 -16.19 4.02 29.18
CA ALA A 446 -15.05 4.47 28.39
C ALA A 446 -15.08 3.96 26.95
N LYS A 447 -15.50 2.70 26.77
CA LYS A 447 -15.35 2.00 25.47
C LYS A 447 -16.52 1.05 25.24
N LEU A 448 -16.90 0.95 23.95
CA LEU A 448 -17.82 -0.03 23.43
C LEU A 448 -17.14 -0.82 22.30
N GLN A 449 -17.16 -2.13 22.38
CA GLN A 449 -16.78 -2.99 21.27
C GLN A 449 -17.99 -3.16 20.34
N LEU A 450 -17.75 -3.02 19.04
CA LEU A 450 -18.72 -3.19 17.98
C LEU A 450 -18.71 -4.63 17.45
N PRO A 451 -19.78 -5.10 16.76
CA PRO A 451 -19.86 -6.45 16.20
C PRO A 451 -18.70 -6.80 15.25
N ASN A 452 -18.11 -5.82 14.57
CA ASN A 452 -16.96 -5.99 13.69
C ASN A 452 -15.61 -6.00 14.45
N GLY A 453 -15.62 -6.10 15.80
CA GLY A 453 -14.45 -6.10 16.65
C GLY A 453 -13.79 -4.73 16.90
N GLN A 454 -14.24 -3.67 16.23
CA GLN A 454 -13.75 -2.32 16.46
C GLN A 454 -14.18 -1.81 17.85
N LYS A 455 -13.40 -0.87 18.41
CA LYS A 455 -13.69 -0.29 19.73
C LYS A 455 -13.98 1.21 19.58
N ALA A 456 -15.23 1.59 19.77
CA ALA A 456 -15.62 2.99 19.94
C ALA A 456 -15.24 3.48 21.33
N ARG A 457 -14.93 4.77 21.48
CA ARG A 457 -14.62 5.42 22.76
C ARG A 457 -15.62 6.52 23.04
N SER A 458 -15.96 6.72 24.28
CA SER A 458 -16.79 7.87 24.66
C SER A 458 -15.97 9.17 24.64
N VAL A 459 -16.62 10.28 24.35
CA VAL A 459 -16.02 11.62 24.44
C VAL A 459 -15.49 11.88 25.83
N TRP A 460 -16.22 11.47 26.87
CA TRP A 460 -15.79 11.54 28.28
C TRP A 460 -14.42 10.88 28.51
N PHE A 461 -14.21 9.68 27.96
CA PHE A 461 -12.93 8.99 28.07
C PHE A 461 -11.81 9.71 27.29
N GLU A 462 -12.11 10.15 26.09
CA GLU A 462 -11.13 10.84 25.23
C GLU A 462 -10.70 12.19 25.80
N SER A 463 -11.62 12.89 26.48
CA SER A 463 -11.30 14.15 27.17
C SER A 463 -10.43 13.94 28.41
N SER A 464 -10.47 12.75 29.01
CA SER A 464 -9.65 12.41 30.19
C SER A 464 -8.24 11.93 29.86
N VAL A 465 -7.94 11.66 28.57
CA VAL A 465 -6.63 11.14 28.12
C VAL A 465 -5.85 12.28 27.49
N THR A 466 -4.77 12.71 28.13
CA THR A 466 -3.86 13.71 27.59
C THR A 466 -3.10 13.15 26.38
N THR A 467 -3.23 13.82 25.24
CA THR A 467 -2.39 13.83 24.04
C THR A 467 -2.28 12.55 23.18
N SER A 468 -2.36 12.77 21.88
CA SER A 468 -2.01 11.87 20.75
C SER A 468 -2.81 10.56 20.60
N VAL A 469 -3.88 10.36 21.31
CA VAL A 469 -4.75 9.20 21.10
C VAL A 469 -5.76 9.55 20.00
N ARG A 470 -5.81 8.72 18.98
CA ARG A 470 -6.80 8.79 17.90
C ARG A 470 -8.21 8.85 18.47
N ARG A 471 -9.02 9.80 18.02
CA ARG A 471 -10.44 9.85 18.38
C ARG A 471 -11.17 8.65 17.77
N ALA A 472 -11.89 7.94 18.59
CA ALA A 472 -12.73 6.81 18.19
C ALA A 472 -14.18 7.02 18.67
N SER A 473 -14.55 8.29 18.96
CA SER A 473 -15.90 8.72 19.31
C SER A 473 -16.77 9.01 18.10
N CYS A 474 -16.15 9.22 16.92
CA CYS A 474 -16.90 9.37 15.66
C CYS A 474 -17.24 8.00 15.10
N VAL A 475 -18.51 7.65 15.07
CA VAL A 475 -19.05 6.41 14.50
C VAL A 475 -20.04 6.79 13.42
N GLU A 476 -19.90 6.23 12.22
CA GLU A 476 -20.90 6.39 11.17
C GLU A 476 -22.17 5.63 11.58
N VAL A 477 -23.27 6.35 11.67
CA VAL A 477 -24.59 5.78 11.98
C VAL A 477 -25.37 5.75 10.67
N SER A 478 -25.52 4.57 10.06
CA SER A 478 -26.46 4.42 8.94
C SER A 478 -27.90 4.59 9.45
N ASN A 479 -28.83 5.05 8.61
CA ASN A 479 -30.22 5.32 8.97
C ASN A 479 -30.96 4.14 9.64
N SER A 480 -30.42 2.93 9.59
CA SER A 480 -30.89 1.74 10.31
C SER A 480 -30.27 1.58 11.71
N PHE A 481 -29.35 2.44 12.12
CA PHE A 481 -28.53 2.30 13.34
C PHE A 481 -28.58 3.52 14.27
N VAL A 482 -29.77 4.07 14.50
CA VAL A 482 -30.02 5.03 15.58
C VAL A 482 -29.83 4.45 17.01
N PRO A 483 -29.60 3.14 17.27
CA PRO A 483 -29.42 2.60 18.61
C PRO A 483 -28.08 2.87 19.30
N PHE A 484 -27.04 3.39 18.60
CA PHE A 484 -25.66 3.32 19.13
C PHE A 484 -25.37 4.28 20.30
N ALA A 485 -25.62 5.55 20.14
CA ALA A 485 -25.56 6.49 21.28
C ALA A 485 -26.56 6.12 22.38
N ILE A 486 -27.58 5.47 22.04
CA ILE A 486 -28.81 5.12 22.65
C ILE A 486 -28.75 3.83 23.48
N SER A 487 -28.06 2.78 23.01
CA SER A 487 -27.84 1.57 23.80
C SER A 487 -26.96 1.85 25.03
N MET A 488 -26.04 2.82 24.96
CA MET A 488 -25.38 3.31 26.18
C MET A 488 -26.37 3.88 27.20
N PHE A 489 -27.40 4.58 26.76
CA PHE A 489 -28.43 5.15 27.62
C PHE A 489 -29.49 4.14 28.08
N ARG A 490 -29.85 3.12 27.29
CA ARG A 490 -30.83 2.07 27.67
C ARG A 490 -30.35 1.24 28.84
N PHE A 491 -29.09 0.86 28.90
CA PHE A 491 -28.52 0.14 30.03
C PHE A 491 -28.60 0.93 31.35
N MET A 492 -28.56 2.26 31.26
CA MET A 492 -28.70 3.14 32.43
C MET A 492 -30.15 3.21 32.92
N ALA A 493 -31.10 3.19 31.98
CA ALA A 493 -32.55 3.17 32.32
C ALA A 493 -32.98 1.87 32.97
N ASP A 494 -32.45 0.72 32.56
CA ASP A 494 -32.81 -0.59 33.15
C ASP A 494 -32.22 -0.80 34.54
N ARG A 495 -31.10 -0.17 34.92
CA ARG A 495 -30.62 -0.14 36.30
C ARG A 495 -31.44 0.81 37.23
N ALA A 496 -32.09 1.79 36.65
CA ALA A 496 -33.06 2.60 37.38
C ALA A 496 -34.39 1.87 37.63
N ARG A 497 -34.55 0.66 37.05
CA ARG A 497 -35.69 -0.23 37.24
C ARG A 497 -35.51 -1.25 38.38
N LYS A 498 -34.30 -1.43 38.87
CA LYS A 498 -33.99 -2.23 40.07
C LYS A 498 -33.58 -1.29 41.20
#